data_e4b43d9f803cba14c6c468140353472b
#
_entry.id   e4b43d9f803cba14c6c468140353472b
#
_cell.length_a   1.000
_cell.length_b   1.000
_cell.length_c   1.000
_cell.angle_alpha   90.00
_cell.angle_beta   90.00
_cell.angle_gamma   90.00
#
_symmetry.space_group_name_H-M   'P 1'
#
loop_
_entity.id
_entity.type
_entity.pdbx_description
1 polymer ?
#
loop_
_entity_poly.entity_id
_entity_poly.type
_entity_poly.pdbx_seq_one_letter_code
_entity_poly.pdbx_strand_id
1 'polypeptide(L)'
;MKLSIVVPCYNESKDITRNSEIIKNYLESIKQDYELILVNDGSKDNTKEVIETIPGVKALSYEPNRGKGGAVKYGIENATGDYVLFMDADLSTDLEAIDKFIKLAPNYDMVIGSRHAKDSVIKKKQPALRVFIGWCCRKLVNMKFHFKYKDTQCGFKAMRTDIAKKIVSKQVVNNFAFDVEYLYIANLNKLSIYEMGVIWADDRGSTVSPLKSSIKFFKDLSFIKKHKKTYLFD
;
A
#
# COMPACT_ATOMS: atom_id res chain seq x y z
N MET A 1 19.43 7.20 -5.83
CA MET A 1 18.36 6.73 -4.93
C MET A 1 17.74 5.48 -5.54
N LYS A 2 17.90 4.34 -4.90
CA LYS A 2 17.28 3.08 -5.33
C LYS A 2 15.89 2.93 -4.70
N LEU A 3 14.89 2.53 -5.48
CA LEU A 3 13.51 2.39 -5.04
C LEU A 3 13.11 0.90 -5.01
N SER A 4 12.66 0.39 -3.86
CA SER A 4 12.03 -0.93 -3.77
C SER A 4 10.53 -0.78 -3.95
N ILE A 5 9.97 -1.41 -4.98
CA ILE A 5 8.52 -1.40 -5.23
C ILE A 5 7.94 -2.74 -4.83
N VAL A 6 7.09 -2.72 -3.81
CA VAL A 6 6.41 -3.90 -3.27
C VAL A 6 4.99 -3.99 -3.80
N VAL A 7 4.67 -5.07 -4.49
CA VAL A 7 3.34 -5.33 -5.04
C VAL A 7 2.79 -6.62 -4.43
N PRO A 8 1.82 -6.53 -3.51
CA PRO A 8 1.14 -7.71 -2.97
C PRO A 8 0.21 -8.31 -4.01
N CYS A 9 0.31 -9.61 -4.23
CA CYS A 9 -0.44 -10.38 -5.24
C CYS A 9 -1.27 -11.46 -4.58
N TYR A 10 -2.57 -11.51 -4.88
CA TYR A 10 -3.46 -12.59 -4.47
C TYR A 10 -4.49 -12.90 -5.55
N ASN A 11 -4.33 -14.04 -6.24
CA ASN A 11 -5.11 -14.47 -7.41
C ASN A 11 -5.02 -13.44 -8.56
N GLU A 12 -3.79 -13.05 -8.92
CA GLU A 12 -3.47 -12.05 -9.93
C GLU A 12 -2.83 -12.66 -11.20
N SER A 13 -2.88 -13.99 -11.37
CA SER A 13 -2.18 -14.72 -12.43
C SER A 13 -2.45 -14.20 -13.85
N LYS A 14 -3.62 -13.58 -14.09
CA LYS A 14 -4.03 -13.10 -15.41
C LYS A 14 -3.34 -11.80 -15.83
N ASP A 15 -3.13 -10.89 -14.88
CA ASP A 15 -2.73 -9.52 -15.18
C ASP A 15 -1.33 -9.16 -14.69
N ILE A 16 -0.77 -9.92 -13.72
CA ILE A 16 0.46 -9.54 -13.03
C ILE A 16 1.67 -9.46 -13.96
N THR A 17 1.79 -10.31 -14.97
CA THR A 17 2.88 -10.24 -15.96
C THR A 17 2.82 -8.92 -16.71
N ARG A 18 1.68 -8.60 -17.33
CA ARG A 18 1.48 -7.34 -18.07
C ARG A 18 1.70 -6.13 -17.16
N ASN A 19 1.14 -6.13 -15.96
CA ASN A 19 1.24 -5.01 -15.04
C ASN A 19 2.67 -4.81 -14.54
N SER A 20 3.41 -5.89 -14.33
CA SER A 20 4.85 -5.82 -13.97
C SER A 20 5.69 -5.23 -15.11
N GLU A 21 5.40 -5.57 -16.36
CA GLU A 21 6.07 -4.98 -17.52
C GLU A 21 5.78 -3.47 -17.64
N ILE A 22 4.53 -3.07 -17.42
CA ILE A 22 4.16 -1.64 -17.42
C ILE A 22 4.95 -0.89 -16.34
N ILE A 23 5.05 -1.43 -15.11
CA ILE A 23 5.84 -0.82 -14.03
C ILE A 23 7.31 -0.71 -14.43
N LYS A 24 7.93 -1.79 -14.92
CA LYS A 24 9.34 -1.80 -15.32
C LYS A 24 9.62 -0.79 -16.43
N ASN A 25 8.84 -0.83 -17.50
CA ASN A 25 8.99 0.09 -18.62
C ASN A 25 8.87 1.56 -18.20
N TYR A 26 7.95 1.86 -17.28
CA TYR A 26 7.80 3.21 -16.73
C TYR A 26 9.06 3.63 -15.97
N LEU A 27 9.55 2.80 -15.04
CA LEU A 27 10.74 3.10 -14.24
C LEU A 27 12.00 3.25 -15.10
N GLU A 28 12.15 2.43 -16.13
CA GLU A 28 13.24 2.55 -17.11
C GLU A 28 13.15 3.85 -17.92
N SER A 29 11.93 4.24 -18.32
CA SER A 29 11.71 5.49 -19.08
C SER A 29 12.12 6.74 -18.30
N ILE A 30 11.93 6.74 -16.99
CA ILE A 30 12.34 7.83 -16.07
C ILE A 30 13.76 7.62 -15.50
N LYS A 31 14.48 6.58 -15.95
CA LYS A 31 15.84 6.22 -15.52
C LYS A 31 15.96 6.06 -13.98
N GLN A 32 14.93 5.53 -13.35
CA GLN A 32 14.92 5.28 -11.92
C GLN A 32 15.62 3.94 -11.62
N ASP A 33 16.60 3.95 -10.72
CA ASP A 33 17.16 2.72 -10.15
C ASP A 33 16.14 2.06 -9.21
N TYR A 34 15.83 0.77 -9.44
CA TYR A 34 14.77 0.09 -8.74
C TYR A 34 15.03 -1.41 -8.52
N GLU A 35 14.25 -1.99 -7.62
CA GLU A 35 13.90 -3.41 -7.56
C GLU A 35 12.38 -3.56 -7.49
N LEU A 36 11.82 -4.48 -8.26
CA LEU A 36 10.39 -4.82 -8.21
C LEU A 36 10.22 -6.12 -7.44
N ILE A 37 9.48 -6.06 -6.33
CA ILE A 37 9.23 -7.17 -5.40
C ILE A 37 7.76 -7.57 -5.51
N LEU A 38 7.48 -8.72 -6.10
CA LEU A 38 6.15 -9.30 -6.17
C LEU A 38 5.97 -10.30 -5.03
N VAL A 39 4.92 -10.13 -4.23
CA VAL A 39 4.69 -10.97 -3.05
C VAL A 39 3.38 -11.75 -3.22
N ASN A 40 3.47 -13.04 -3.49
CA ASN A 40 2.31 -13.92 -3.52
C ASN A 40 1.84 -14.22 -2.09
N ASP A 41 0.63 -13.75 -1.77
CA ASP A 41 -0.04 -13.91 -0.47
C ASP A 41 -0.85 -15.22 -0.41
N GLY A 42 -0.23 -16.36 -0.70
CA GLY A 42 -0.88 -17.67 -0.65
C GLY A 42 -2.08 -17.74 -1.62
N SER A 43 -1.87 -17.41 -2.90
CA SER A 43 -2.90 -17.49 -3.95
C SER A 43 -3.39 -18.91 -4.14
N LYS A 44 -4.62 -19.03 -4.63
CA LYS A 44 -5.27 -20.31 -4.97
C LYS A 44 -5.19 -20.64 -6.45
N ASP A 45 -4.80 -19.68 -7.27
CA ASP A 45 -4.52 -19.82 -8.69
C ASP A 45 -3.00 -19.97 -8.92
N ASN A 46 -2.56 -19.96 -10.15
CA ASN A 46 -1.15 -20.09 -10.52
C ASN A 46 -0.35 -18.77 -10.46
N THR A 47 -0.76 -17.81 -9.58
CA THR A 47 -0.04 -16.53 -9.40
C THR A 47 1.40 -16.76 -8.98
N LYS A 48 1.67 -17.74 -8.08
CA LYS A 48 3.02 -18.07 -7.61
C LYS A 48 3.93 -18.42 -8.78
N GLU A 49 3.53 -19.39 -9.59
CA GLU A 49 4.29 -19.88 -10.73
C GLU A 49 4.51 -18.75 -11.76
N VAL A 50 3.51 -17.92 -11.97
CA VAL A 50 3.59 -16.79 -12.91
C VAL A 50 4.64 -15.77 -12.45
N ILE A 51 4.60 -15.32 -11.20
CA ILE A 51 5.56 -14.29 -10.74
C ILE A 51 7.01 -14.80 -10.74
N GLU A 52 7.23 -16.09 -10.52
CA GLU A 52 8.55 -16.71 -10.55
C GLU A 52 9.17 -16.73 -11.97
N THR A 53 8.34 -16.64 -13.01
CA THR A 53 8.80 -16.62 -14.42
C THR A 53 9.06 -15.20 -14.96
N ILE A 54 8.66 -14.15 -14.26
CA ILE A 54 8.82 -12.77 -14.76
C ILE A 54 10.28 -12.32 -14.61
N PRO A 55 10.98 -11.99 -15.71
CA PRO A 55 12.38 -11.58 -15.63
C PRO A 55 12.57 -10.26 -14.88
N GLY A 56 13.63 -10.18 -14.06
CA GLY A 56 14.02 -8.93 -13.40
C GLY A 56 13.14 -8.55 -12.21
N VAL A 57 12.30 -9.44 -11.71
CA VAL A 57 11.54 -9.25 -10.47
C VAL A 57 12.09 -10.11 -9.34
N LYS A 58 11.93 -9.66 -8.12
CA LYS A 58 12.15 -10.45 -6.91
C LYS A 58 10.80 -11.08 -6.52
N ALA A 59 10.60 -12.34 -6.88
CA ALA A 59 9.41 -13.10 -6.50
C ALA A 59 9.53 -13.62 -5.07
N LEU A 60 8.56 -13.31 -4.22
CA LEU A 60 8.43 -13.82 -2.85
C LEU A 60 7.08 -14.54 -2.70
N SER A 61 7.06 -15.64 -1.98
CA SER A 61 5.84 -16.42 -1.77
C SER A 61 5.84 -17.05 -0.38
N TYR A 62 4.65 -17.24 0.16
CA TYR A 62 4.40 -18.00 1.38
C TYR A 62 2.98 -18.57 1.40
N GLU A 63 2.76 -19.53 2.27
CA GLU A 63 1.45 -20.11 2.60
C GLU A 63 1.32 -20.24 4.13
N PRO A 64 0.09 -20.16 4.67
CA PRO A 64 -1.17 -19.78 4.03
C PRO A 64 -1.26 -18.26 3.79
N ASN A 65 -2.37 -17.81 3.11
CA ASN A 65 -2.71 -16.38 2.98
C ASN A 65 -2.70 -15.68 4.33
N ARG A 66 -1.95 -14.58 4.42
CA ARG A 66 -1.85 -13.75 5.65
C ARG A 66 -2.63 -12.45 5.54
N GLY A 67 -3.07 -12.08 4.34
CA GLY A 67 -3.73 -10.82 4.02
C GLY A 67 -2.78 -9.76 3.48
N LYS A 68 -3.34 -8.75 2.80
CA LYS A 68 -2.57 -7.71 2.10
C LYS A 68 -1.48 -7.06 2.96
N GLY A 69 -1.80 -6.72 4.22
CA GLY A 69 -0.80 -6.15 5.14
C GLY A 69 0.34 -7.11 5.46
N GLY A 70 0.06 -8.42 5.52
CA GLY A 70 1.09 -9.44 5.69
C GLY A 70 2.03 -9.54 4.48
N ALA A 71 1.48 -9.44 3.27
CA ALA A 71 2.27 -9.44 2.04
C ALA A 71 3.12 -8.17 1.92
N VAL A 72 2.56 -7.00 2.20
CA VAL A 72 3.30 -5.74 2.20
C VAL A 72 4.43 -5.77 3.23
N LYS A 73 4.17 -6.25 4.46
CA LYS A 73 5.19 -6.43 5.49
C LYS A 73 6.35 -7.30 4.98
N TYR A 74 6.04 -8.48 4.44
CA TYR A 74 7.06 -9.42 3.96
C TYR A 74 7.89 -8.83 2.81
N GLY A 75 7.26 -8.07 1.91
CA GLY A 75 7.96 -7.33 0.85
C GLY A 75 8.90 -6.26 1.41
N ILE A 76 8.44 -5.46 2.38
CA ILE A 76 9.24 -4.41 3.03
C ILE A 76 10.44 -5.00 3.79
N GLU A 77 10.26 -6.11 4.51
CA GLU A 77 11.33 -6.81 5.20
C GLU A 77 12.44 -7.24 4.26
N ASN A 78 12.09 -7.58 3.01
CA ASN A 78 13.01 -8.00 1.95
C ASN A 78 13.50 -6.87 1.02
N ALA A 79 13.08 -5.63 1.24
CA ALA A 79 13.49 -4.48 0.46
C ALA A 79 14.93 -4.06 0.75
N THR A 80 15.67 -3.67 -0.31
CA THR A 80 17.09 -3.26 -0.24
C THR A 80 17.35 -1.84 -0.75
N GLY A 81 16.35 -1.18 -1.33
CA GLY A 81 16.46 0.21 -1.82
C GLY A 81 16.53 1.23 -0.68
N ASP A 82 16.86 2.46 -1.01
CA ASP A 82 16.88 3.59 -0.07
C ASP A 82 15.48 3.93 0.42
N TYR A 83 14.49 3.79 -0.45
CA TYR A 83 13.08 3.98 -0.20
C TYR A 83 12.29 2.76 -0.62
N VAL A 84 11.20 2.49 0.09
CA VAL A 84 10.23 1.47 -0.27
C VAL A 84 8.88 2.11 -0.58
N LEU A 85 8.32 1.73 -1.70
CA LEU A 85 6.96 2.05 -2.13
C LEU A 85 6.17 0.75 -2.18
N PHE A 86 4.99 0.69 -1.57
CA PHE A 86 4.04 -0.36 -1.93
C PHE A 86 2.88 0.20 -2.74
N MET A 87 2.41 -0.59 -3.70
CA MET A 87 1.30 -0.24 -4.58
C MET A 87 0.45 -1.46 -4.93
N ASP A 88 -0.80 -1.20 -5.36
CA ASP A 88 -1.71 -2.27 -5.76
C ASP A 88 -1.30 -2.91 -7.10
N ALA A 89 -1.55 -4.21 -7.23
CA ALA A 89 -1.22 -4.99 -8.42
C ALA A 89 -2.04 -4.58 -9.68
N ASP A 90 -3.21 -3.97 -9.48
CA ASP A 90 -4.16 -3.60 -10.52
C ASP A 90 -3.86 -2.26 -11.22
N LEU A 91 -2.79 -1.58 -10.81
CA LEU A 91 -2.41 -0.25 -11.32
C LEU A 91 -3.54 0.81 -11.21
N SER A 92 -4.43 0.68 -10.23
CA SER A 92 -5.48 1.67 -9.98
C SER A 92 -4.93 3.08 -9.73
N THR A 93 -3.72 3.19 -9.15
CA THR A 93 -2.98 4.44 -9.02
C THR A 93 -2.03 4.59 -10.21
N ASP A 94 -2.11 5.72 -10.90
CA ASP A 94 -1.26 6.04 -12.05
C ASP A 94 0.22 6.12 -11.63
N LEU A 95 1.11 5.59 -12.47
CA LEU A 95 2.55 5.51 -12.17
C LEU A 95 3.23 6.89 -12.08
N GLU A 96 2.63 7.96 -12.63
CA GLU A 96 3.12 9.34 -12.43
C GLU A 96 3.19 9.73 -10.94
N ALA A 97 2.48 9.02 -10.06
CA ALA A 97 2.62 9.18 -8.62
C ALA A 97 4.04 8.87 -8.12
N ILE A 98 4.81 8.04 -8.84
CA ILE A 98 6.22 7.73 -8.51
C ILE A 98 7.09 8.97 -8.71
N ASP A 99 6.91 9.72 -9.81
CA ASP A 99 7.66 10.96 -10.05
C ASP A 99 7.38 12.02 -8.98
N LYS A 100 6.10 12.16 -8.59
CA LYS A 100 5.73 13.06 -7.50
C LYS A 100 6.37 12.64 -6.19
N PHE A 101 6.37 11.33 -5.89
CA PHE A 101 7.03 10.79 -4.72
C PHE A 101 8.53 11.06 -4.72
N ILE A 102 9.24 10.78 -5.81
CA ILE A 102 10.71 10.98 -5.92
C ILE A 102 11.10 12.43 -5.58
N LYS A 103 10.29 13.41 -6.01
CA LYS A 103 10.51 14.84 -5.69
C LYS A 103 10.26 15.18 -4.22
N LEU A 104 9.36 14.46 -3.55
CA LEU A 104 8.96 14.70 -2.16
C LEU A 104 9.81 13.93 -1.16
N ALA A 105 10.35 12.77 -1.57
CA ALA A 105 11.07 11.84 -0.71
C ALA A 105 12.16 12.46 0.16
N PRO A 106 12.99 13.42 -0.31
CA PRO A 106 14.04 14.00 0.54
C PRO A 106 13.51 14.80 1.74
N ASN A 107 12.25 15.27 1.67
CA ASN A 107 11.69 16.20 2.66
C ASN A 107 10.76 15.53 3.68
N TYR A 108 10.38 14.25 3.45
CA TYR A 108 9.40 13.57 4.28
C TYR A 108 9.83 12.13 4.59
N ASP A 109 9.49 11.67 5.79
CA ASP A 109 9.74 10.29 6.20
C ASP A 109 8.78 9.31 5.51
N MET A 110 7.55 9.77 5.24
CA MET A 110 6.51 9.01 4.55
C MET A 110 5.72 9.92 3.61
N VAL A 111 5.41 9.43 2.42
CA VAL A 111 4.49 10.06 1.47
C VAL A 111 3.35 9.09 1.21
N ILE A 112 2.12 9.56 1.33
CA ILE A 112 0.92 8.76 1.09
C ILE A 112 0.15 9.32 -0.10
N GLY A 113 -0.31 8.46 -0.98
CA GLY A 113 -1.25 8.81 -2.02
C GLY A 113 -2.64 9.10 -1.44
N SER A 114 -3.35 10.01 -2.06
CA SER A 114 -4.72 10.36 -1.69
C SER A 114 -5.61 10.50 -2.92
N ARG A 115 -6.75 9.86 -2.91
CA ARG A 115 -7.82 10.02 -3.91
C ARG A 115 -8.68 11.24 -3.64
N HIS A 116 -8.44 11.93 -2.52
CA HIS A 116 -9.27 13.02 -2.00
C HIS A 116 -8.47 14.30 -1.68
N ALA A 117 -7.21 14.38 -2.02
CA ALA A 117 -6.43 15.62 -1.98
C ALA A 117 -6.93 16.60 -3.05
N LYS A 118 -6.56 17.87 -2.95
CA LYS A 118 -7.04 18.91 -3.89
C LYS A 118 -6.61 18.67 -5.34
N ASP A 119 -5.42 18.07 -5.50
CA ASP A 119 -4.78 17.77 -6.79
C ASP A 119 -5.02 16.32 -7.26
N SER A 120 -5.95 15.59 -6.62
CA SER A 120 -6.32 14.23 -7.03
C SER A 120 -7.23 14.26 -8.25
N VAL A 121 -7.02 13.32 -9.18
CA VAL A 121 -7.86 13.13 -10.37
C VAL A 121 -8.47 11.73 -10.36
N ILE A 122 -9.79 11.65 -10.37
CA ILE A 122 -10.51 10.36 -10.44
C ILE A 122 -10.98 10.14 -11.88
N LYS A 123 -10.25 9.31 -12.63
CA LYS A 123 -10.56 8.99 -14.03
C LYS A 123 -11.85 8.16 -14.17
N LYS A 124 -12.10 7.24 -13.23
CA LYS A 124 -13.29 6.37 -13.22
C LYS A 124 -13.90 6.35 -11.83
N LYS A 125 -15.13 6.83 -11.73
CA LYS A 125 -15.84 6.99 -10.45
C LYS A 125 -16.40 5.66 -9.95
N GLN A 126 -16.37 5.46 -8.65
CA GLN A 126 -17.06 4.37 -7.96
C GLN A 126 -18.57 4.61 -7.89
N PRO A 127 -19.39 3.56 -7.71
CA PRO A 127 -20.80 3.69 -7.39
C PRO A 127 -21.03 4.57 -6.16
N ALA A 128 -22.07 5.43 -6.19
CA ALA A 128 -22.34 6.42 -5.15
C ALA A 128 -22.43 5.82 -3.73
N LEU A 129 -23.05 4.64 -3.59
CA LEU A 129 -23.14 3.94 -2.31
C LEU A 129 -21.76 3.57 -1.76
N ARG A 130 -20.83 3.10 -2.61
CA ARG A 130 -19.45 2.76 -2.22
C ARG A 130 -18.69 4.01 -1.79
N VAL A 131 -18.87 5.12 -2.50
CA VAL A 131 -18.30 6.43 -2.13
C VAL A 131 -18.79 6.88 -0.76
N PHE A 132 -20.10 6.77 -0.49
CA PHE A 132 -20.71 7.14 0.79
C PHE A 132 -20.18 6.27 1.95
N ILE A 133 -20.17 4.93 1.78
CA ILE A 133 -19.62 4.01 2.79
C ILE A 133 -18.13 4.33 3.05
N GLY A 134 -17.35 4.55 2.01
CA GLY A 134 -15.95 4.93 2.13
C GLY A 134 -15.76 6.27 2.88
N TRP A 135 -16.63 7.25 2.64
CA TRP A 135 -16.63 8.50 3.38
C TRP A 135 -16.92 8.29 4.88
N CYS A 136 -17.94 7.50 5.23
CA CYS A 136 -18.24 7.17 6.62
C CYS A 136 -17.04 6.46 7.30
N CYS A 137 -16.45 5.47 6.65
CA CYS A 137 -15.29 4.75 7.17
C CYS A 137 -14.11 5.70 7.44
N ARG A 138 -13.77 6.59 6.50
CA ARG A 138 -12.70 7.57 6.69
C ARG A 138 -12.98 8.51 7.87
N LYS A 139 -14.21 9.00 8.01
CA LYS A 139 -14.60 9.85 9.16
C LYS A 139 -14.40 9.13 10.48
N LEU A 140 -14.83 7.87 10.57
CA LEU A 140 -14.68 7.05 11.78
C LEU A 140 -13.20 6.77 12.10
N VAL A 141 -12.36 6.47 11.09
CA VAL A 141 -10.91 6.29 11.26
C VAL A 141 -10.29 7.58 11.78
N ASN A 142 -10.57 8.73 11.13
CA ASN A 142 -9.99 10.01 11.51
C ASN A 142 -10.37 10.42 12.94
N MET A 143 -11.64 10.22 13.34
CA MET A 143 -12.08 10.47 14.72
C MET A 143 -11.36 9.54 15.72
N LYS A 144 -11.27 8.24 15.42
CA LYS A 144 -10.70 7.24 16.33
C LYS A 144 -9.20 7.45 16.58
N PHE A 145 -8.45 7.85 15.55
CA PHE A 145 -7.00 8.00 15.60
C PHE A 145 -6.53 9.47 15.65
N HIS A 146 -7.48 10.42 15.61
CA HIS A 146 -7.20 11.87 15.55
C HIS A 146 -6.35 12.26 14.33
N PHE A 147 -6.62 11.61 13.19
CA PHE A 147 -5.94 11.91 11.94
C PHE A 147 -6.54 13.14 11.24
N LYS A 148 -5.70 13.77 10.41
CA LYS A 148 -6.10 14.89 9.54
C LYS A 148 -6.01 14.53 8.05
N TYR A 149 -5.76 13.24 7.75
CA TYR A 149 -5.62 12.77 6.37
C TYR A 149 -6.98 12.65 5.67
N LYS A 150 -6.99 12.97 4.39
CA LYS A 150 -8.18 12.85 3.54
C LYS A 150 -8.37 11.42 3.05
N ASP A 151 -7.25 10.66 2.90
CA ASP A 151 -7.28 9.27 2.48
C ASP A 151 -6.24 8.42 3.22
N THR A 152 -6.70 7.54 4.09
CA THR A 152 -5.84 6.66 4.87
C THR A 152 -5.59 5.30 4.19
N GLN A 153 -6.36 4.95 3.16
CA GLN A 153 -6.41 3.61 2.57
C GLN A 153 -6.11 3.60 1.07
N CYS A 154 -5.48 4.64 0.52
CA CYS A 154 -4.95 4.60 -0.83
C CYS A 154 -3.82 3.57 -0.91
N GLY A 155 -3.87 2.66 -1.89
CA GLY A 155 -2.87 1.62 -2.12
C GLY A 155 -1.55 2.12 -2.69
N PHE A 156 -1.16 3.34 -2.37
CA PHE A 156 0.12 3.94 -2.72
C PHE A 156 0.71 4.63 -1.49
N LYS A 157 1.73 4.04 -0.90
CA LYS A 157 2.48 4.65 0.20
C LYS A 157 3.97 4.35 0.04
N ALA A 158 4.77 5.37 0.25
CA ALA A 158 6.21 5.30 0.14
C ALA A 158 6.89 5.92 1.36
N MET A 159 8.03 5.38 1.75
CA MET A 159 8.78 5.83 2.91
C MET A 159 10.24 5.41 2.82
N ARG A 160 11.10 6.03 3.60
CA ARG A 160 12.48 5.57 3.77
C ARG A 160 12.48 4.12 4.25
N THR A 161 13.36 3.30 3.71
CA THR A 161 13.37 1.85 4.00
C THR A 161 13.68 1.53 5.46
N ASP A 162 14.56 2.30 6.11
CA ASP A 162 14.87 2.14 7.54
C ASP A 162 13.64 2.40 8.42
N ILE A 163 12.86 3.44 8.08
CA ILE A 163 11.59 3.76 8.74
C ILE A 163 10.53 2.69 8.47
N ALA A 164 10.40 2.26 7.22
CA ALA A 164 9.47 1.21 6.83
C ALA A 164 9.70 -0.07 7.62
N LYS A 165 10.96 -0.49 7.75
CA LYS A 165 11.35 -1.68 8.54
C LYS A 165 11.02 -1.52 10.02
N LYS A 166 11.19 -0.33 10.60
CA LYS A 166 10.75 -0.03 11.98
C LYS A 166 9.23 -0.12 12.12
N ILE A 167 8.47 0.43 11.16
CA ILE A 167 7.00 0.37 11.18
C ILE A 167 6.52 -1.09 11.10
N VAL A 168 7.01 -1.87 10.13
CA VAL A 168 6.55 -3.26 9.95
C VAL A 168 7.00 -4.19 11.07
N SER A 169 8.09 -3.89 11.78
CA SER A 169 8.50 -4.65 12.97
C SER A 169 7.50 -4.54 14.12
N LYS A 170 6.76 -3.43 14.17
CA LYS A 170 5.71 -3.17 15.18
C LYS A 170 4.30 -3.57 14.69
N GLN A 171 4.13 -3.94 13.41
CA GLN A 171 2.83 -4.30 12.82
C GLN A 171 2.19 -5.50 13.49
N VAL A 172 0.92 -5.37 13.90
CA VAL A 172 0.12 -6.45 14.50
C VAL A 172 -1.10 -6.85 13.64
N VAL A 173 -1.45 -6.05 12.62
CA VAL A 173 -2.60 -6.29 11.74
C VAL A 173 -2.15 -6.60 10.32
N ASN A 174 -2.58 -7.76 9.79
CA ASN A 174 -2.20 -8.23 8.45
C ASN A 174 -3.27 -8.01 7.38
N ASN A 175 -4.46 -7.52 7.76
CA ASN A 175 -5.57 -7.28 6.82
C ASN A 175 -5.58 -5.83 6.32
N PHE A 176 -6.68 -5.40 5.70
CA PHE A 176 -6.83 -4.06 5.11
C PHE A 176 -6.70 -2.88 6.09
N ALA A 177 -6.67 -3.10 7.41
CA ALA A 177 -6.45 -2.04 8.37
C ALA A 177 -4.95 -1.71 8.60
N PHE A 178 -4.02 -2.45 8.01
CA PHE A 178 -2.58 -2.20 8.11
C PHE A 178 -2.18 -0.78 7.65
N ASP A 179 -2.85 -0.26 6.63
CA ASP A 179 -2.67 1.12 6.16
C ASP A 179 -2.88 2.16 7.26
N VAL A 180 -3.94 1.96 8.06
CA VAL A 180 -4.26 2.80 9.21
C VAL A 180 -3.24 2.60 10.33
N GLU A 181 -2.80 1.36 10.53
CA GLU A 181 -1.77 1.02 11.53
C GLU A 181 -0.46 1.72 11.22
N TYR A 182 0.01 1.69 9.97
CA TYR A 182 1.25 2.37 9.56
C TYR A 182 1.19 3.87 9.83
N LEU A 183 0.07 4.52 9.47
CA LEU A 183 -0.13 5.93 9.77
C LEU A 183 -0.17 6.21 11.27
N TYR A 184 -0.76 5.30 12.05
CA TYR A 184 -0.82 5.47 13.50
C TYR A 184 0.56 5.33 14.15
N ILE A 185 1.35 4.32 13.75
CA ILE A 185 2.73 4.16 14.19
C ILE A 185 3.55 5.40 13.82
N ALA A 186 3.45 5.86 12.57
CA ALA A 186 4.18 7.03 12.09
C ALA A 186 3.84 8.30 12.89
N ASN A 187 2.53 8.55 13.16
CA ASN A 187 2.11 9.71 13.96
C ASN A 187 2.56 9.63 15.42
N LEU A 188 2.52 8.44 16.04
CA LEU A 188 2.99 8.27 17.43
C LEU A 188 4.48 8.56 17.55
N ASN A 189 5.25 8.28 16.52
CA ASN A 189 6.69 8.52 16.45
C ASN A 189 7.06 9.87 15.82
N LYS A 190 6.07 10.75 15.61
CA LYS A 190 6.23 12.12 15.08
C LYS A 190 6.95 12.19 13.74
N LEU A 191 6.78 11.16 12.90
CA LEU A 191 7.34 11.15 11.55
C LEU A 191 6.67 12.21 10.68
N SER A 192 7.44 12.80 9.77
CA SER A 192 6.94 13.75 8.79
C SER A 192 6.20 13.02 7.67
N ILE A 193 4.90 13.30 7.52
CA ILE A 193 4.03 12.63 6.54
C ILE A 193 3.46 13.66 5.58
N TYR A 194 3.62 13.43 4.28
CA TYR A 194 2.98 14.22 3.24
C TYR A 194 1.87 13.44 2.54
N GLU A 195 0.69 14.06 2.39
CA GLU A 195 -0.44 13.50 1.64
C GLU A 195 -0.50 14.16 0.26
N MET A 196 -0.16 13.41 -0.80
CA MET A 196 -0.15 13.89 -2.18
C MET A 196 -1.36 13.38 -2.96
N GLY A 197 -1.90 14.21 -3.86
CA GLY A 197 -2.95 13.79 -4.78
C GLY A 197 -2.41 12.83 -5.84
N VAL A 198 -3.21 11.81 -6.14
CA VAL A 198 -2.91 10.82 -7.18
C VAL A 198 -3.96 10.85 -8.28
N ILE A 199 -3.58 10.43 -9.48
CA ILE A 199 -4.50 10.06 -10.54
C ILE A 199 -4.94 8.62 -10.26
N TRP A 200 -6.25 8.39 -10.17
CA TRP A 200 -6.79 7.10 -9.76
C TRP A 200 -7.97 6.65 -10.64
N ALA A 201 -8.01 5.38 -10.96
CA ALA A 201 -9.12 4.77 -11.69
C ALA A 201 -9.64 3.55 -10.93
N ASP A 202 -10.98 3.41 -10.81
CA ASP A 202 -11.59 2.21 -10.20
C ASP A 202 -11.44 1.02 -11.15
N ASP A 203 -10.65 0.03 -10.78
CA ASP A 203 -10.68 -1.27 -11.42
C ASP A 203 -11.79 -2.14 -10.79
N ARG A 204 -12.77 -2.51 -11.63
CA ARG A 204 -13.97 -3.24 -11.18
C ARG A 204 -13.72 -4.72 -10.89
N GLY A 205 -12.49 -5.20 -11.01
CA GLY A 205 -12.09 -6.59 -10.74
C GLY A 205 -12.03 -6.99 -9.27
N SER A 206 -12.24 -6.06 -8.32
CA SER A 206 -12.13 -6.34 -6.89
C SER A 206 -13.18 -7.36 -6.40
N THR A 207 -12.70 -8.51 -5.93
CA THR A 207 -13.49 -9.64 -5.38
C THR A 207 -13.84 -9.48 -3.89
N VAL A 208 -13.50 -8.35 -3.27
CA VAL A 208 -13.67 -8.12 -1.82
C VAL A 208 -15.15 -7.92 -1.46
N SER A 209 -15.71 -8.79 -0.61
CA SER A 209 -17.06 -8.62 -0.05
C SER A 209 -17.10 -7.42 0.91
N PRO A 210 -17.86 -6.34 0.62
CA PRO A 210 -17.81 -5.11 1.42
C PRO A 210 -18.22 -5.30 2.89
N LEU A 211 -19.26 -6.10 3.16
CA LEU A 211 -19.83 -6.23 4.51
C LEU A 211 -18.96 -7.04 5.47
N LYS A 212 -18.47 -8.22 5.04
CA LYS A 212 -17.61 -9.06 5.89
C LYS A 212 -16.28 -8.40 6.18
N SER A 213 -15.71 -7.74 5.17
CA SER A 213 -14.46 -6.99 5.29
C SER A 213 -14.59 -5.79 6.24
N SER A 214 -15.76 -5.12 6.27
CA SER A 214 -16.00 -3.97 7.16
C SER A 214 -15.99 -4.35 8.63
N ILE A 215 -16.67 -5.45 9.03
CA ILE A 215 -16.70 -5.87 10.44
C ILE A 215 -15.29 -6.20 10.95
N LYS A 216 -14.53 -6.95 10.15
CA LYS A 216 -13.14 -7.28 10.49
C LYS A 216 -12.28 -6.02 10.59
N PHE A 217 -12.43 -5.12 9.63
CA PHE A 217 -11.73 -3.82 9.63
C PHE A 217 -11.96 -3.04 10.93
N PHE A 218 -13.20 -2.89 11.38
CA PHE A 218 -13.50 -2.18 12.65
C PHE A 218 -12.95 -2.88 13.89
N LYS A 219 -12.92 -4.22 13.92
CA LYS A 219 -12.26 -4.98 14.98
C LYS A 219 -10.75 -4.71 14.98
N ASP A 220 -10.13 -4.73 13.81
CA ASP A 220 -8.70 -4.45 13.63
C ASP A 220 -8.36 -3.02 14.07
N LEU A 221 -9.19 -2.01 13.76
CA LEU A 221 -8.99 -0.64 14.26
C LEU A 221 -9.00 -0.56 15.79
N SER A 222 -9.83 -1.35 16.44
CA SER A 222 -9.89 -1.38 17.91
C SER A 222 -8.68 -2.09 18.49
N PHE A 223 -8.22 -3.13 17.82
CA PHE A 223 -6.99 -3.83 18.17
C PHE A 223 -5.75 -2.94 18.04
N ILE A 224 -5.61 -2.22 16.92
CA ILE A 224 -4.55 -1.22 16.72
C ILE A 224 -4.52 -0.20 17.87
N LYS A 225 -5.67 0.36 18.24
CA LYS A 225 -5.73 1.38 19.31
C LYS A 225 -5.27 0.85 20.66
N LYS A 226 -5.52 -0.44 20.97
CA LYS A 226 -5.08 -1.08 22.22
C LYS A 226 -3.55 -1.27 22.27
N HIS A 227 -2.90 -1.44 21.12
CA HIS A 227 -1.44 -1.66 21.02
C HIS A 227 -0.61 -0.37 20.99
N LYS A 228 -1.21 0.80 21.28
CA LYS A 228 -0.53 2.10 21.24
C LYS A 228 0.86 2.12 21.90
N LYS A 229 1.01 1.46 23.03
CA LYS A 229 2.28 1.47 23.81
C LYS A 229 3.41 0.70 23.12
N THR A 230 3.08 -0.35 22.35
CA THR A 230 4.07 -1.20 21.65
C THR A 230 4.56 -0.58 20.33
N TYR A 231 3.92 0.49 19.85
CA TYR A 231 4.21 1.14 18.58
C TYR A 231 5.30 2.21 18.65
N LEU A 232 5.74 2.60 19.84
CA LEU A 232 6.83 3.56 19.95
C LEU A 232 8.15 2.91 19.51
N PHE A 233 8.96 3.69 18.80
CA PHE A 233 10.33 3.32 18.49
C PHE A 233 11.20 3.52 19.72
N ASP A 234 12.20 2.69 19.86
CA ASP A 234 13.22 2.79 20.92
C ASP A 234 14.16 3.95 20.62
#